data_c7c0b2542de365aa08994eadafabefa8
#
_entry.id   c7c0b2542de365aa08994eadafabefa8
#
_cell.length_a   1.000
_cell.length_b   1.000
_cell.length_c   1.000
_cell.angle_alpha   90.00
_cell.angle_beta   90.00
_cell.angle_gamma   90.00
#
_symmetry.space_group_name_H-M   'P 1'
#
loop_
_entity.id
_entity.type
_entity.pdbx_description
1 polymer ?
#
loop_
_entity_poly.entity_id
_entity_poly.type
_entity_poly.pdbx_seq_one_letter_code
_entity_poly.pdbx_strand_id
1 'polypeptide(L)'
;MFDSLANALGKAYRALVGQKVLTEANVDEGIRAVRTALLEADVNFQVAKEFVADVRQRVLGQKVIESVEPGQQFVKCVHDALTELLGGQQVGLPVAPMSPLVLMMCGLQGSGKTTTCAKLALWLRKHKKKNPLLVAADLQRPAAVDQLQSLGKQLGIAVYAEPTSKRPPEVCRAGIEFAKSRQHDVVILDTAGRLHIDEAL
;
A
#
# COMPACT_ATOMS: atom_id res chain seq x y z
N MET A 1 14.05 -0.87 -0.39
CA MET A 1 13.21 -1.05 0.81
C MET A 1 12.88 -2.53 1.05
N PHE A 2 12.26 -3.24 0.09
CA PHE A 2 11.97 -4.69 0.27
C PHE A 2 13.19 -5.59 0.24
N ASP A 3 14.30 -5.17 -0.37
CA ASP A 3 15.53 -5.97 -0.45
C ASP A 3 16.19 -6.18 0.92
N SER A 4 16.14 -5.19 1.81
CA SER A 4 16.67 -5.33 3.19
C SER A 4 15.85 -6.35 3.98
N LEU A 5 14.53 -6.31 3.89
CA LEU A 5 13.64 -7.27 4.55
C LEU A 5 13.82 -8.69 3.96
N ALA A 6 13.89 -8.83 2.64
CA ALA A 6 14.14 -10.10 1.96
C ALA A 6 15.50 -10.69 2.38
N ASN A 7 16.54 -9.86 2.44
CA ASN A 7 17.88 -10.27 2.89
C ASN A 7 17.88 -10.68 4.37
N ALA A 8 17.15 -9.98 5.24
CA ALA A 8 17.05 -10.32 6.65
C ALA A 8 16.29 -11.65 6.87
N LEU A 9 15.20 -11.86 6.14
CA LEU A 9 14.49 -13.15 6.13
C LEU A 9 15.39 -14.27 5.62
N GLY A 10 16.17 -14.01 4.58
CA GLY A 10 17.16 -14.97 4.07
C GLY A 10 18.29 -15.27 5.08
N LYS A 11 18.72 -14.30 5.89
CA LYS A 11 19.68 -14.54 6.99
C LYS A 11 19.04 -15.36 8.11
N ALA A 12 17.83 -14.99 8.54
CA ALA A 12 17.09 -15.73 9.56
C ALA A 12 16.83 -17.19 9.12
N TYR A 13 16.44 -17.40 7.86
CA TYR A 13 16.31 -18.75 7.29
C TYR A 13 17.60 -19.52 7.35
N ARG A 14 18.74 -18.95 6.90
CA ARG A 14 20.05 -19.63 6.92
C ARG A 14 20.52 -19.96 8.34
N ALA A 15 20.24 -19.14 9.32
CA ALA A 15 20.55 -19.42 10.73
C ALA A 15 19.77 -20.61 11.28
N LEU A 16 18.61 -20.91 10.69
CA LEU A 16 17.73 -22.01 11.09
C LEU A 16 17.87 -23.27 10.21
N VAL A 17 18.54 -23.17 9.06
CA VAL A 17 18.82 -24.32 8.18
C VAL A 17 19.74 -25.31 8.90
N GLY A 18 19.36 -26.58 8.84
CA GLY A 18 20.10 -27.66 9.50
C GLY A 18 19.83 -27.85 11.00
N GLN A 19 19.03 -26.95 11.59
CA GLN A 19 18.53 -27.13 12.96
C GLN A 19 17.42 -28.20 12.97
N LYS A 20 17.49 -29.14 13.88
CA LYS A 20 16.46 -30.20 14.01
C LYS A 20 15.24 -29.73 14.82
N VAL A 21 15.38 -28.66 15.61
CA VAL A 21 14.36 -28.17 16.54
C VAL A 21 14.42 -26.67 16.60
N LEU A 22 13.26 -26.02 16.66
CA LEU A 22 13.15 -24.58 16.98
C LEU A 22 13.32 -24.41 18.50
N THR A 23 14.45 -23.84 18.89
CA THR A 23 14.74 -23.48 20.28
C THR A 23 14.53 -21.97 20.47
N GLU A 24 14.30 -21.54 21.70
CA GLU A 24 14.18 -20.10 21.99
C GLU A 24 15.41 -19.31 21.48
N ALA A 25 16.61 -19.86 21.63
CA ALA A 25 17.85 -19.18 21.25
C ALA A 25 17.96 -18.94 19.74
N ASN A 26 17.68 -19.96 18.90
CA ASN A 26 17.76 -19.80 17.44
C ASN A 26 16.58 -18.99 16.87
N VAL A 27 15.41 -19.10 17.47
CA VAL A 27 14.25 -18.26 17.13
C VAL A 27 14.53 -16.79 17.45
N ASP A 28 15.11 -16.48 18.62
CA ASP A 28 15.44 -15.12 19.03
C ASP A 28 16.48 -14.46 18.12
N GLU A 29 17.41 -15.22 17.52
CA GLU A 29 18.31 -14.71 16.49
C GLU A 29 17.57 -14.30 15.22
N GLY A 30 16.68 -15.16 14.73
CA GLY A 30 15.83 -14.86 13.58
C GLY A 30 14.91 -13.64 13.83
N ILE A 31 14.31 -13.56 15.01
CA ILE A 31 13.47 -12.45 15.44
C ILE A 31 14.23 -11.11 15.47
N ARG A 32 15.48 -11.11 15.99
CA ARG A 32 16.32 -9.91 15.99
C ARG A 32 16.61 -9.42 14.56
N ALA A 33 16.93 -10.34 13.65
CA ALA A 33 17.16 -9.99 12.25
C ALA A 33 15.92 -9.37 11.58
N VAL A 34 14.75 -9.95 11.78
CA VAL A 34 13.47 -9.43 11.28
C VAL A 34 13.15 -8.06 11.86
N ARG A 35 13.31 -7.88 13.18
CA ARG A 35 13.08 -6.59 13.84
C ARG A 35 13.98 -5.49 13.27
N THR A 36 15.28 -5.76 13.12
CA THR A 36 16.23 -4.80 12.55
C THR A 36 15.80 -4.39 11.15
N ALA A 37 15.43 -5.34 10.30
CA ALA A 37 14.99 -5.06 8.94
C ALA A 37 13.69 -4.23 8.87
N LEU A 38 12.74 -4.46 9.78
CA LEU A 38 11.52 -3.65 9.87
C LEU A 38 11.85 -2.20 10.25
N LEU A 39 12.76 -1.99 11.22
CA LEU A 39 13.18 -0.65 11.63
C LEU A 39 13.99 0.07 10.54
N GLU A 40 14.86 -0.65 9.81
CA GLU A 40 15.58 -0.12 8.63
C GLU A 40 14.63 0.24 7.47
N ALA A 41 13.44 -0.37 7.44
CA ALA A 41 12.38 -0.05 6.48
C ALA A 41 11.39 1.03 6.98
N ASP A 42 11.78 1.82 7.99
CA ASP A 42 10.97 2.89 8.60
C ASP A 42 9.63 2.43 9.21
N VAL A 43 9.51 1.16 9.58
CA VAL A 43 8.33 0.68 10.31
C VAL A 43 8.33 1.26 11.73
N ASN A 44 7.17 1.76 12.16
CA ASN A 44 7.01 2.29 13.51
C ASN A 44 7.51 1.30 14.58
N PHE A 45 8.28 1.81 15.57
CA PHE A 45 8.91 0.99 16.60
C PHE A 45 7.91 0.11 17.38
N GLN A 46 6.75 0.66 17.73
CA GLN A 46 5.74 -0.08 18.48
C GLN A 46 5.14 -1.21 17.63
N VAL A 47 4.85 -0.93 16.36
CA VAL A 47 4.36 -1.93 15.40
C VAL A 47 5.39 -3.04 15.19
N ALA A 48 6.66 -2.69 15.00
CA ALA A 48 7.73 -3.68 14.86
C ALA A 48 7.89 -4.54 16.13
N LYS A 49 7.74 -3.95 17.32
CA LYS A 49 7.80 -4.66 18.62
C LYS A 49 6.66 -5.66 18.76
N GLU A 50 5.44 -5.24 18.46
CA GLU A 50 4.24 -6.09 18.55
C GLU A 50 4.32 -7.23 17.54
N PHE A 51 4.73 -6.92 16.31
CA PHE A 51 4.91 -7.90 15.24
C PHE A 51 5.89 -9.02 15.63
N VAL A 52 7.08 -8.66 16.11
CA VAL A 52 8.07 -9.69 16.48
C VAL A 52 7.64 -10.51 17.70
N ALA A 53 6.87 -9.92 18.63
CA ALA A 53 6.30 -10.66 19.75
C ALA A 53 5.26 -11.69 19.27
N ASP A 54 4.40 -11.31 18.34
CA ASP A 54 3.42 -12.21 17.72
C ASP A 54 4.10 -13.35 16.96
N VAL A 55 5.09 -13.05 16.10
CA VAL A 55 5.86 -14.07 15.39
C VAL A 55 6.53 -15.04 16.36
N ARG A 56 7.16 -14.53 17.43
CA ARG A 56 7.79 -15.37 18.46
C ARG A 56 6.79 -16.33 19.10
N GLN A 57 5.63 -15.82 19.46
CA GLN A 57 4.57 -16.64 20.07
C GLN A 57 4.08 -17.74 19.12
N ARG A 58 3.88 -17.41 17.83
CA ARG A 58 3.45 -18.38 16.81
C ARG A 58 4.49 -19.47 16.60
N VAL A 59 5.76 -19.08 16.48
CA VAL A 59 6.86 -20.02 16.25
C VAL A 59 7.04 -20.98 17.42
N LEU A 60 7.04 -20.48 18.66
CA LEU A 60 7.23 -21.30 19.85
C LEU A 60 5.97 -22.11 20.24
N GLY A 61 4.78 -21.62 19.87
CA GLY A 61 3.51 -22.28 20.16
C GLY A 61 3.14 -23.40 19.17
N GLN A 62 3.82 -23.47 18.03
CA GLN A 62 3.56 -24.53 17.04
C GLN A 62 4.41 -25.77 17.33
N LYS A 63 3.78 -26.96 17.29
CA LYS A 63 4.52 -28.22 17.23
C LYS A 63 5.32 -28.23 15.92
N VAL A 64 6.60 -28.55 16.01
CA VAL A 64 7.44 -28.78 14.82
C VAL A 64 6.79 -29.86 13.99
N ILE A 65 6.45 -29.54 12.75
CA ILE A 65 5.90 -30.52 11.81
C ILE A 65 7.08 -31.35 11.31
N GLU A 66 7.11 -32.64 11.63
CA GLU A 66 8.24 -33.54 11.33
C GLU A 66 8.66 -33.57 9.84
N SER A 67 7.74 -33.16 8.94
CA SER A 67 7.99 -33.13 7.48
C SER A 67 8.45 -31.78 6.95
N VAL A 68 8.58 -30.72 7.79
CA VAL A 68 8.95 -29.37 7.37
C VAL A 68 10.19 -28.89 8.10
N GLU A 69 11.16 -28.37 7.36
CA GLU A 69 12.36 -27.79 7.95
C GLU A 69 12.02 -26.62 8.88
N PRO A 70 12.62 -26.54 10.07
CA PRO A 70 12.37 -25.47 11.04
C PRO A 70 12.51 -24.06 10.46
N GLY A 71 13.48 -23.84 9.56
CA GLY A 71 13.65 -22.56 8.87
C GLY A 71 12.47 -22.19 7.97
N GLN A 72 11.87 -23.15 7.28
CA GLN A 72 10.68 -22.93 6.45
C GLN A 72 9.46 -22.61 7.32
N GLN A 73 9.32 -23.29 8.45
CA GLN A 73 8.25 -23.01 9.40
C GLN A 73 8.35 -21.60 9.97
N PHE A 74 9.55 -21.14 10.33
CA PHE A 74 9.81 -19.78 10.78
C PHE A 74 9.41 -18.75 9.71
N VAL A 75 9.90 -18.93 8.46
CA VAL A 75 9.57 -18.03 7.34
C VAL A 75 8.07 -17.99 7.09
N LYS A 76 7.38 -19.13 7.19
CA LYS A 76 5.93 -19.20 7.06
C LYS A 76 5.23 -18.39 8.16
N CYS A 77 5.64 -18.51 9.41
CA CYS A 77 5.08 -17.72 10.51
C CYS A 77 5.25 -16.21 10.29
N VAL A 78 6.44 -15.79 9.83
CA VAL A 78 6.70 -14.38 9.49
C VAL A 78 5.82 -13.91 8.33
N HIS A 79 5.71 -14.71 7.26
CA HIS A 79 4.86 -14.42 6.12
C HIS A 79 3.39 -14.26 6.51
N ASP A 80 2.87 -15.20 7.31
CA ASP A 80 1.47 -15.20 7.73
C ASP A 80 1.18 -13.97 8.63
N ALA A 81 2.08 -13.67 9.56
CA ALA A 81 1.98 -12.49 10.41
C ALA A 81 2.07 -11.17 9.62
N LEU A 82 2.95 -11.08 8.60
CA LEU A 82 3.01 -9.92 7.70
C LEU A 82 1.72 -9.78 6.89
N THR A 83 1.17 -10.88 6.40
CA THR A 83 -0.09 -10.87 5.66
C THR A 83 -1.23 -10.34 6.52
N GLU A 84 -1.33 -10.77 7.77
CA GLU A 84 -2.33 -10.27 8.73
C GLU A 84 -2.13 -8.80 9.08
N LEU A 85 -0.88 -8.37 9.31
CA LEU A 85 -0.53 -6.98 9.57
C LEU A 85 -0.95 -6.06 8.42
N LEU A 86 -0.84 -6.53 7.18
CA LEU A 86 -1.24 -5.83 5.96
C LEU A 86 -2.75 -5.91 5.66
N GLY A 87 -3.56 -6.52 6.55
CA GLY A 87 -5.01 -6.59 6.44
C GLY A 87 -5.59 -7.97 6.14
N GLY A 88 -4.76 -9.00 5.95
CA GLY A 88 -5.13 -10.41 5.85
C GLY A 88 -5.79 -10.81 4.53
N GLN A 89 -6.94 -10.22 4.19
CA GLN A 89 -7.71 -10.57 3.02
C GLN A 89 -7.76 -9.44 2.00
N GLN A 90 -7.84 -9.81 0.72
CA GLN A 90 -8.09 -8.85 -0.34
C GLN A 90 -9.50 -8.26 -0.19
N VAL A 91 -9.59 -6.96 0.02
CA VAL A 91 -10.84 -6.23 0.08
C VAL A 91 -11.11 -5.60 -1.28
N GLY A 92 -12.31 -5.80 -1.82
CA GLY A 92 -12.76 -5.12 -3.04
C GLY A 92 -13.02 -3.64 -2.79
N LEU A 93 -13.29 -2.90 -3.87
CA LEU A 93 -13.70 -1.50 -3.74
C LEU A 93 -15.05 -1.45 -2.99
N PRO A 94 -15.20 -0.54 -2.02
CA PRO A 94 -16.45 -0.41 -1.28
C PRO A 94 -17.60 0.00 -2.22
N VAL A 95 -18.80 -0.44 -1.89
CA VAL A 95 -20.00 0.09 -2.51
C VAL A 95 -20.33 1.40 -1.78
N ALA A 96 -20.27 2.53 -2.50
CA ALA A 96 -20.64 3.80 -1.92
C ALA A 96 -22.16 3.85 -1.68
N PRO A 97 -22.62 4.19 -0.48
CA PRO A 97 -24.04 4.38 -0.20
C PRO A 97 -24.64 5.56 -0.98
N MET A 98 -23.80 6.49 -1.38
CA MET A 98 -24.13 7.64 -2.23
C MET A 98 -23.12 7.74 -3.37
N SER A 99 -23.60 8.04 -4.57
CA SER A 99 -22.75 8.31 -5.74
C SER A 99 -22.26 9.77 -5.72
N PRO A 100 -21.02 10.05 -6.16
CA PRO A 100 -19.98 9.11 -6.63
C PRO A 100 -19.19 8.46 -5.48
N LEU A 101 -18.62 7.27 -5.72
CA LEU A 101 -17.55 6.72 -4.88
C LEU A 101 -16.29 7.57 -5.04
N VAL A 102 -15.76 8.09 -3.95
CA VAL A 102 -14.54 8.90 -3.96
C VAL A 102 -13.35 8.05 -3.50
N LEU A 103 -12.34 7.95 -4.36
CA LEU A 103 -11.07 7.27 -4.09
C LEU A 103 -9.94 8.29 -4.06
N MET A 104 -9.25 8.42 -2.95
CA MET A 104 -8.08 9.30 -2.83
C MET A 104 -6.79 8.47 -2.89
N MET A 105 -5.92 8.82 -3.83
CA MET A 105 -4.64 8.14 -3.99
C MET A 105 -3.58 8.79 -3.11
N CYS A 106 -3.08 8.02 -2.14
CA CYS A 106 -2.06 8.47 -1.20
C CYS A 106 -0.74 7.69 -1.41
N GLY A 107 0.38 8.31 -1.07
CA GLY A 107 1.70 7.67 -1.11
C GLY A 107 2.84 8.64 -1.39
N LEU A 108 4.06 8.12 -1.35
CA LEU A 108 5.29 8.87 -1.55
C LEU A 108 5.40 9.41 -2.98
N GLN A 109 6.25 10.42 -3.16
CA GLN A 109 6.61 10.91 -4.49
C GLN A 109 7.24 9.78 -5.31
N GLY A 110 6.89 9.68 -6.59
CA GLY A 110 7.40 8.63 -7.48
C GLY A 110 6.79 7.23 -7.27
N SER A 111 5.86 7.03 -6.32
CA SER A 111 5.20 5.73 -6.06
C SER A 111 4.22 5.28 -7.15
N GLY A 112 4.03 6.06 -8.20
CA GLY A 112 3.18 5.71 -9.33
C GLY A 112 1.69 6.04 -9.16
N LYS A 113 1.31 6.96 -8.27
CA LYS A 113 -0.09 7.36 -8.03
C LYS A 113 -0.82 7.76 -9.31
N THR A 114 -0.31 8.74 -10.03
CA THR A 114 -0.90 9.23 -11.30
C THR A 114 -1.12 8.11 -12.32
N THR A 115 -0.11 7.24 -12.49
CA THR A 115 -0.23 6.08 -13.38
C THR A 115 -1.28 5.09 -12.89
N THR A 116 -1.35 4.87 -11.58
CA THR A 116 -2.34 3.98 -10.96
C THR A 116 -3.74 4.56 -11.06
N CYS A 117 -3.93 5.88 -10.89
CA CYS A 117 -5.21 6.56 -11.14
C CYS A 117 -5.74 6.24 -12.53
N ALA A 118 -4.92 6.42 -13.57
CA ALA A 118 -5.29 6.16 -14.95
C ALA A 118 -5.62 4.67 -15.20
N LYS A 119 -4.79 3.76 -14.69
CA LYS A 119 -5.01 2.31 -14.81
C LYS A 119 -6.28 1.87 -14.08
N LEU A 120 -6.50 2.35 -12.86
CA LEU A 120 -7.68 2.05 -12.06
C LEU A 120 -8.97 2.55 -12.74
N ALA A 121 -8.96 3.78 -13.26
CA ALA A 121 -10.08 4.33 -14.01
C ALA A 121 -10.40 3.50 -15.25
N LEU A 122 -9.39 3.08 -16.00
CA LEU A 122 -9.58 2.21 -17.17
C LEU A 122 -10.15 0.84 -16.76
N TRP A 123 -9.64 0.26 -15.68
CA TRP A 123 -10.11 -1.02 -15.17
C TRP A 123 -11.58 -0.94 -14.71
N LEU A 124 -11.94 0.12 -13.95
CA LEU A 124 -13.32 0.38 -13.50
C LEU A 124 -14.28 0.48 -14.69
N ARG A 125 -13.88 1.22 -15.72
CA ARG A 125 -14.71 1.35 -16.93
C ARG A 125 -14.87 0.01 -17.67
N LYS A 126 -13.79 -0.73 -17.86
CA LYS A 126 -13.82 -1.99 -18.63
C LYS A 126 -14.49 -3.13 -17.89
N HIS A 127 -14.17 -3.30 -16.62
CA HIS A 127 -14.58 -4.50 -15.86
C HIS A 127 -15.77 -4.26 -14.93
N LYS A 128 -15.98 -3.03 -14.48
CA LYS A 128 -17.08 -2.69 -13.55
C LYS A 128 -18.17 -1.84 -14.21
N LYS A 129 -18.00 -1.50 -15.50
CA LYS A 129 -18.96 -0.66 -16.26
C LYS A 129 -19.25 0.68 -15.58
N LYS A 130 -18.27 1.22 -14.83
CA LYS A 130 -18.37 2.50 -14.16
C LYS A 130 -17.94 3.65 -15.07
N ASN A 131 -18.44 4.85 -14.76
CA ASN A 131 -18.09 6.10 -15.42
C ASN A 131 -17.15 6.93 -14.50
N PRO A 132 -15.82 6.66 -14.50
CA PRO A 132 -14.88 7.33 -13.62
C PRO A 132 -14.54 8.75 -14.09
N LEU A 133 -14.30 9.64 -13.12
CA LEU A 133 -13.67 10.95 -13.30
C LEU A 133 -12.31 10.95 -12.60
N LEU A 134 -11.27 11.42 -13.27
CA LEU A 134 -9.98 11.72 -12.65
C LEU A 134 -9.97 13.19 -12.22
N VAL A 135 -9.41 13.49 -11.04
CA VAL A 135 -9.26 14.86 -10.53
C VAL A 135 -7.78 15.13 -10.30
N ALA A 136 -7.26 16.17 -10.98
CA ALA A 136 -5.86 16.57 -10.89
C ALA A 136 -5.62 17.45 -9.65
N ALA A 137 -5.32 16.84 -8.52
CA ALA A 137 -5.08 17.52 -7.25
C ALA A 137 -3.58 17.60 -6.87
N ASP A 138 -2.66 17.08 -7.68
CA ASP A 138 -1.21 17.31 -7.55
C ASP A 138 -0.84 18.65 -8.16
N LEU A 139 -1.03 19.71 -7.39
CA LEU A 139 -0.77 21.10 -7.82
C LEU A 139 0.67 21.53 -7.55
N GLN A 140 1.47 20.71 -6.91
CA GLN A 140 2.87 21.05 -6.55
C GLN A 140 3.84 20.82 -7.71
N ARG A 141 3.52 19.89 -8.59
CA ARG A 141 4.34 19.59 -9.78
C ARG A 141 3.68 20.20 -11.01
N PRO A 142 4.30 21.19 -11.66
CA PRO A 142 3.67 21.87 -12.81
C PRO A 142 3.21 20.93 -13.92
N ALA A 143 3.98 19.86 -14.18
CA ALA A 143 3.67 18.90 -15.23
C ALA A 143 2.67 17.79 -14.80
N ALA A 144 2.26 17.71 -13.52
CA ALA A 144 1.42 16.61 -13.05
C ALA A 144 0.00 16.72 -13.59
N VAL A 145 -0.56 17.92 -13.63
CA VAL A 145 -1.89 18.20 -14.19
C VAL A 145 -1.92 17.81 -15.67
N ASP A 146 -0.93 18.29 -16.45
CA ASP A 146 -0.84 18.01 -17.90
C ASP A 146 -0.64 16.52 -18.14
N GLN A 147 0.13 15.85 -17.30
CA GLN A 147 0.35 14.41 -17.38
C GLN A 147 -0.97 13.64 -17.20
N LEU A 148 -1.76 13.98 -16.17
CA LEU A 148 -3.04 13.33 -15.93
C LEU A 148 -4.05 13.61 -17.05
N GLN A 149 -4.10 14.84 -17.56
CA GLN A 149 -4.94 15.21 -18.70
C GLN A 149 -4.57 14.44 -19.95
N SER A 150 -3.26 14.31 -20.24
CA SER A 150 -2.77 13.53 -21.39
C SER A 150 -3.16 12.06 -21.27
N LEU A 151 -3.00 11.45 -20.09
CA LEU A 151 -3.44 10.08 -19.82
C LEU A 151 -4.96 9.93 -19.96
N GLY A 152 -5.73 10.86 -19.42
CA GLY A 152 -7.19 10.87 -19.57
C GLY A 152 -7.62 10.91 -21.03
N LYS A 153 -6.99 11.78 -21.83
CA LYS A 153 -7.26 11.89 -23.28
C LYS A 153 -6.92 10.60 -24.02
N GLN A 154 -5.76 10.01 -23.74
CA GLN A 154 -5.34 8.74 -24.36
C GLN A 154 -6.30 7.58 -24.05
N LEU A 155 -6.81 7.56 -22.83
CA LEU A 155 -7.72 6.52 -22.36
C LEU A 155 -9.19 6.82 -22.63
N GLY A 156 -9.55 8.03 -23.08
CA GLY A 156 -10.93 8.48 -23.21
C GLY A 156 -11.66 8.59 -21.89
N ILE A 157 -10.97 8.98 -20.82
CA ILE A 157 -11.50 9.17 -19.46
C ILE A 157 -11.52 10.66 -19.15
N ALA A 158 -12.63 11.14 -18.58
CA ALA A 158 -12.78 12.54 -18.21
C ALA A 158 -11.78 12.91 -17.09
N VAL A 159 -11.19 14.10 -17.21
CA VAL A 159 -10.29 14.67 -16.19
C VAL A 159 -10.83 16.05 -15.80
N TYR A 160 -11.00 16.27 -14.51
CA TYR A 160 -11.24 17.57 -13.93
C TYR A 160 -9.91 18.18 -13.48
N ALA A 161 -9.64 19.39 -13.93
CA ALA A 161 -8.47 20.15 -13.54
C ALA A 161 -8.85 21.63 -13.40
N GLU A 162 -8.25 22.29 -12.42
CA GLU A 162 -8.43 23.71 -12.15
C GLU A 162 -7.06 24.40 -12.08
N PRO A 163 -6.52 24.82 -13.23
CA PRO A 163 -5.12 25.30 -13.33
C PRO A 163 -4.82 26.54 -12.50
N THR A 164 -5.83 27.32 -12.16
CA THR A 164 -5.69 28.56 -11.40
C THR A 164 -5.73 28.37 -9.88
N SER A 165 -6.24 27.25 -9.39
CA SER A 165 -6.30 26.96 -7.97
C SER A 165 -4.93 26.54 -7.45
N LYS A 166 -4.60 27.02 -6.25
CA LYS A 166 -3.40 26.63 -5.49
C LYS A 166 -3.72 25.76 -4.27
N ARG A 167 -4.99 25.40 -4.08
CA ARG A 167 -5.48 24.68 -2.90
C ARG A 167 -6.08 23.33 -3.26
N PRO A 168 -5.31 22.22 -3.12
CA PRO A 168 -5.77 20.87 -3.47
C PRO A 168 -7.13 20.48 -2.89
N PRO A 169 -7.48 20.83 -1.62
CA PRO A 169 -8.81 20.49 -1.09
C PRO A 169 -9.97 21.16 -1.83
N GLU A 170 -9.77 22.36 -2.36
CA GLU A 170 -10.80 23.08 -3.14
C GLU A 170 -11.01 22.40 -4.50
N VAL A 171 -9.91 22.03 -5.19
CA VAL A 171 -9.98 21.30 -6.46
C VAL A 171 -10.65 19.94 -6.26
N CYS A 172 -10.35 19.23 -5.17
CA CYS A 172 -11.01 17.97 -4.85
C CYS A 172 -12.52 18.15 -4.66
N ARG A 173 -12.96 19.15 -3.88
CA ARG A 173 -14.37 19.41 -3.66
C ARG A 173 -15.09 19.79 -4.97
N ALA A 174 -14.51 20.70 -5.74
CA ALA A 174 -15.06 21.11 -7.02
C ALA A 174 -15.15 19.94 -8.01
N GLY A 175 -14.13 19.08 -8.04
CA GLY A 175 -14.13 17.85 -8.85
C GLY A 175 -15.22 16.87 -8.44
N ILE A 176 -15.50 16.72 -7.15
CA ILE A 176 -16.59 15.86 -6.64
C ILE A 176 -17.96 16.43 -7.05
N GLU A 177 -18.16 17.74 -6.91
CA GLU A 177 -19.43 18.38 -7.33
C GLU A 177 -19.59 18.32 -8.86
N PHE A 178 -18.53 18.50 -9.63
CA PHE A 178 -18.53 18.28 -11.07
C PHE A 178 -18.95 16.85 -11.42
N ALA A 179 -18.40 15.86 -10.71
CA ALA A 179 -18.75 14.46 -10.91
C ALA A 179 -20.24 14.19 -10.67
N LYS A 180 -20.81 14.74 -9.59
CA LYS A 180 -22.25 14.64 -9.29
C LYS A 180 -23.08 15.23 -10.43
N SER A 181 -22.75 16.45 -10.87
CA SER A 181 -23.50 17.16 -11.92
C SER A 181 -23.44 16.45 -13.29
N ARG A 182 -22.39 15.67 -13.54
CA ARG A 182 -22.16 14.94 -14.79
C ARG A 182 -22.41 13.43 -14.67
N GLN A 183 -23.00 12.99 -13.56
CA GLN A 183 -23.36 11.59 -13.32
C GLN A 183 -22.19 10.60 -13.44
N HIS A 184 -21.01 11.01 -12.92
CA HIS A 184 -19.90 10.07 -12.75
C HIS A 184 -20.15 9.19 -11.54
N ASP A 185 -19.85 7.89 -11.66
CA ASP A 185 -20.03 6.90 -10.60
C ASP A 185 -18.89 6.88 -9.60
N VAL A 186 -17.69 7.22 -10.06
CA VAL A 186 -16.43 7.15 -9.30
C VAL A 186 -15.60 8.39 -9.57
N VAL A 187 -15.04 8.95 -8.52
CA VAL A 187 -14.04 10.03 -8.58
C VAL A 187 -12.72 9.51 -8.04
N ILE A 188 -11.65 9.67 -8.79
CA ILE A 188 -10.30 9.30 -8.37
C ILE A 188 -9.48 10.59 -8.24
N LEU A 189 -9.08 10.90 -7.00
CA LEU A 189 -8.29 12.08 -6.67
C LEU A 189 -6.81 11.73 -6.79
N ASP A 190 -6.10 12.31 -7.77
CA ASP A 190 -4.65 12.18 -7.92
C ASP A 190 -3.96 13.26 -7.10
N THR A 191 -3.47 12.90 -5.92
CA THR A 191 -2.86 13.82 -4.96
C THR A 191 -1.35 13.87 -5.09
N ALA A 192 -0.74 14.95 -4.61
CA ALA A 192 0.71 15.08 -4.51
C ALA A 192 1.31 13.95 -3.66
N GLY A 193 2.52 13.53 -4.00
CA GLY A 193 3.31 12.62 -3.16
C GLY A 193 4.04 13.41 -2.10
N ARG A 194 3.97 12.95 -0.85
CA ARG A 194 4.66 13.59 0.27
C ARG A 194 5.46 12.59 1.07
N LEU A 195 6.52 13.09 1.71
CA LEU A 195 7.23 12.36 2.76
C LEU A 195 6.42 12.47 4.06
N HIS A 196 6.54 11.48 4.93
CA HIS A 196 5.86 11.43 6.23
C HIS A 196 6.25 12.58 7.18
N ILE A 197 7.35 13.29 6.88
CA ILE A 197 7.84 14.45 7.63
C ILE A 197 7.23 15.79 7.17
N ASP A 198 6.43 15.80 6.10
CA ASP A 198 5.79 17.01 5.60
C ASP A 198 4.52 17.29 6.41
N GLU A 199 4.58 18.23 7.36
CA GLU A 199 3.46 18.59 8.25
C GLU A 199 2.27 19.28 7.53
N ALA A 200 2.43 19.70 6.30
CA ALA A 200 1.43 20.49 5.54
C ALA A 200 0.44 19.60 4.73
N LEU A 201 0.04 18.47 5.26
CA LEU A 201 -1.00 17.61 4.67
C LEU A 201 -2.42 18.03 5.05
#